data_64843105537cb0548b4c4485fd6a6ee6
#
_entry.id   64843105537cb0548b4c4485fd6a6ee6
#
_cell.length_a   1.000
_cell.length_b   1.000
_cell.length_c   1.000
_cell.angle_alpha   90.00
_cell.angle_beta   90.00
_cell.angle_gamma   90.00
#
_symmetry.space_group_name_H-M   'P 1'
#
loop_
_entity.id
_entity.type
_entity.pdbx_description
1 polymer ?
#
loop_
_entity_poly.entity_id
_entity_poly.type
_entity_poly.pdbx_seq_one_letter_code
_entity_poly.pdbx_strand_id
1 'polypeptide(L)'
;MKLGVCYYPEQNPEEVWQQDAQAMRELGLKIVRIGEFAWFKMEPKNEQFDWEWLDRVVEILQNEGIQVVLSTPSSAPPSWMINQHPEILPVAENGISKNFGSRRHYCPNNPAFQEFTKRIVTQLALRYGKHPAIIGWQVDNEFGAHNSVRCYCDRCVKKFREWLVDRYTTLEELNYAWGTIFWSQVYSDWGEIYPPNLTVATPNPSQVLDYH
;
A
#
# COMPACT_ATOMS: atom_id res chain seq x y z
N MET A 1 -8.27 -8.45 27.83
CA MET A 1 -7.72 -7.52 26.85
C MET A 1 -6.21 -7.80 26.76
N LYS A 2 -5.65 -7.89 25.53
CA LYS A 2 -4.20 -8.04 25.33
C LYS A 2 -3.63 -6.69 24.92
N LEU A 3 -2.52 -6.27 25.52
CA LEU A 3 -1.77 -5.10 25.10
C LEU A 3 -0.80 -5.46 24.00
N GLY A 4 -0.61 -4.57 23.04
CA GLY A 4 0.34 -4.72 21.94
C GLY A 4 0.91 -3.40 21.48
N VAL A 5 2.04 -3.46 20.76
CA VAL A 5 2.72 -2.31 20.16
C VAL A 5 3.19 -2.61 18.75
N CYS A 6 3.51 -1.57 17.98
CA CYS A 6 4.32 -1.69 16.78
C CYS A 6 5.79 -1.78 17.19
N TYR A 7 6.51 -2.70 16.57
CA TYR A 7 7.92 -2.90 16.79
C TYR A 7 8.66 -2.97 15.46
N TYR A 8 9.82 -2.34 15.38
CA TYR A 8 10.59 -2.20 14.14
C TYR A 8 12.01 -2.76 14.34
N PRO A 9 12.16 -4.09 14.45
CA PRO A 9 13.46 -4.72 14.67
C PRO A 9 14.45 -4.42 13.55
N GLU A 10 13.95 -4.23 12.31
CA GLU A 10 14.77 -3.87 11.16
C GLU A 10 15.49 -2.52 11.28
N GLN A 11 15.07 -1.68 12.21
CA GLN A 11 15.67 -0.36 12.47
C GLN A 11 16.71 -0.38 13.61
N ASN A 12 16.82 -1.51 14.31
CA ASN A 12 17.70 -1.65 15.46
C ASN A 12 18.77 -2.71 15.21
N PRO A 13 19.96 -2.58 15.84
CA PRO A 13 20.97 -3.64 15.85
C PRO A 13 20.40 -4.94 16.43
N GLU A 14 20.86 -6.07 15.91
CA GLU A 14 20.34 -7.39 16.31
C GLU A 14 20.59 -7.69 17.80
N GLU A 15 21.67 -7.15 18.34
CA GLU A 15 22.10 -7.36 19.74
C GLU A 15 21.08 -6.85 20.76
N VAL A 16 20.21 -5.92 20.39
CA VAL A 16 19.19 -5.36 21.32
C VAL A 16 17.85 -6.08 21.24
N TRP A 17 17.58 -6.90 20.22
CA TRP A 17 16.27 -7.53 20.02
C TRP A 17 15.81 -8.39 21.21
N GLN A 18 16.74 -9.15 21.78
CA GLN A 18 16.46 -9.97 22.97
C GLN A 18 16.09 -9.09 24.17
N GLN A 19 16.83 -8.01 24.38
CA GLN A 19 16.56 -7.07 25.47
C GLN A 19 15.21 -6.36 25.27
N ASP A 20 14.90 -5.94 24.05
CA ASP A 20 13.62 -5.31 23.71
C ASP A 20 12.46 -6.27 23.98
N ALA A 21 12.57 -7.53 23.57
CA ALA A 21 11.53 -8.55 23.80
C ALA A 21 11.32 -8.82 25.31
N GLN A 22 12.40 -8.87 26.10
CA GLN A 22 12.32 -9.01 27.55
C GLN A 22 11.62 -7.81 28.19
N ALA A 23 12.00 -6.59 27.81
CA ALA A 23 11.36 -5.37 28.30
C ALA A 23 9.86 -5.32 27.94
N MET A 24 9.50 -5.70 26.73
CA MET A 24 8.09 -5.81 26.32
C MET A 24 7.32 -6.82 27.18
N ARG A 25 7.88 -8.00 27.45
CA ARG A 25 7.28 -9.00 28.34
C ARG A 25 7.09 -8.44 29.75
N GLU A 26 8.10 -7.77 30.32
CA GLU A 26 8.06 -7.18 31.66
C GLU A 26 6.99 -6.09 31.80
N LEU A 27 6.78 -5.31 30.73
CA LEU A 27 5.68 -4.35 30.61
C LEU A 27 4.30 -5.00 30.40
N GLY A 28 4.24 -6.32 30.28
CA GLY A 28 3.01 -7.07 30.10
C GLY A 28 2.45 -7.06 28.68
N LEU A 29 3.25 -6.66 27.69
CA LEU A 29 2.88 -6.73 26.28
C LEU A 29 2.75 -8.19 25.83
N LYS A 30 1.74 -8.49 25.04
CA LYS A 30 1.41 -9.84 24.57
C LYS A 30 1.42 -9.97 23.06
N ILE A 31 1.37 -8.85 22.35
CA ILE A 31 1.30 -8.81 20.89
C ILE A 31 2.21 -7.72 20.37
N VAL A 32 2.94 -8.01 19.30
CA VAL A 32 3.63 -7.00 18.50
C VAL A 32 3.22 -7.08 17.04
N ARG A 33 3.24 -5.94 16.37
CA ARG A 33 3.12 -5.84 14.92
C ARG A 33 4.48 -5.49 14.35
N ILE A 34 4.94 -6.25 13.35
CA ILE A 34 6.26 -6.07 12.72
C ILE A 34 6.16 -6.14 11.19
N GLY A 35 7.13 -5.59 10.50
CA GLY A 35 7.44 -5.85 9.09
C GLY A 35 6.77 -4.93 8.06
N GLU A 36 5.91 -3.98 8.45
CA GLU A 36 5.14 -3.15 7.50
C GLU A 36 5.98 -2.27 6.57
N PHE A 37 7.25 -2.03 6.90
CA PHE A 37 8.15 -1.19 6.09
C PHE A 37 9.45 -1.92 5.70
N ALA A 38 9.53 -3.21 5.98
CA ALA A 38 10.78 -3.98 5.89
C ALA A 38 11.03 -4.64 4.53
N TRP A 39 10.39 -4.18 3.43
CA TRP A 39 10.53 -4.85 2.12
C TRP A 39 11.98 -4.96 1.69
N PHE A 40 12.76 -3.86 1.75
CA PHE A 40 14.17 -3.90 1.39
C PHE A 40 14.98 -4.94 2.20
N LYS A 41 14.65 -5.10 3.49
CA LYS A 41 15.36 -6.09 4.34
C LYS A 41 14.93 -7.52 4.03
N MET A 42 13.67 -7.73 3.61
CA MET A 42 13.15 -9.02 3.18
C MET A 42 13.60 -9.41 1.76
N GLU A 43 13.78 -8.41 0.88
CA GLU A 43 14.18 -8.58 -0.52
C GLU A 43 15.15 -7.45 -0.91
N PRO A 44 16.45 -7.56 -0.51
CA PRO A 44 17.45 -6.51 -0.75
C PRO A 44 17.78 -6.30 -2.23
N LYS A 45 17.51 -7.30 -3.07
CA LYS A 45 17.59 -7.23 -4.54
C LYS A 45 16.45 -8.04 -5.13
N ASN A 46 16.09 -7.73 -6.37
CA ASN A 46 15.05 -8.43 -7.08
C ASN A 46 15.27 -9.96 -7.03
N GLU A 47 14.26 -10.70 -6.53
CA GLU A 47 14.26 -12.17 -6.37
C GLU A 47 15.30 -12.73 -5.37
N GLN A 48 15.99 -11.89 -4.63
CA GLN A 48 16.92 -12.32 -3.59
C GLN A 48 16.32 -12.03 -2.22
N PHE A 49 15.79 -13.06 -1.57
CA PHE A 49 15.13 -12.95 -0.29
C PHE A 49 16.10 -13.24 0.86
N ASP A 50 16.01 -12.41 1.91
CA ASP A 50 16.67 -12.63 3.20
C ASP A 50 15.60 -12.73 4.30
N TRP A 51 15.40 -13.93 4.79
CA TRP A 51 14.43 -14.23 5.85
C TRP A 51 15.08 -14.48 7.20
N GLU A 52 16.40 -14.66 7.25
CA GLU A 52 17.10 -15.09 8.47
C GLU A 52 16.90 -14.12 9.64
N TRP A 53 16.96 -12.84 9.38
CA TRP A 53 16.73 -11.81 10.40
C TRP A 53 15.30 -11.87 10.95
N LEU A 54 14.30 -12.09 10.09
CA LEU A 54 12.89 -12.13 10.49
C LEU A 54 12.58 -13.41 11.25
N ASP A 55 13.17 -14.55 10.82
CA ASP A 55 13.06 -15.81 11.57
C ASP A 55 13.58 -15.64 13.00
N ARG A 56 14.77 -15.04 13.16
CA ARG A 56 15.35 -14.78 14.49
C ARG A 56 14.49 -13.86 15.36
N VAL A 57 13.95 -12.80 14.77
CA VAL A 57 13.04 -11.90 15.51
C VAL A 57 11.79 -12.63 15.99
N VAL A 58 11.16 -13.40 15.09
CA VAL A 58 9.94 -14.17 15.42
C VAL A 58 10.24 -15.21 16.50
N GLU A 59 11.37 -15.89 16.43
CA GLU A 59 11.81 -16.85 17.46
C GLU A 59 12.05 -16.16 18.83
N ILE A 60 12.76 -15.04 18.86
CA ILE A 60 13.00 -14.26 20.10
C ILE A 60 11.66 -13.85 20.73
N LEU A 61 10.74 -13.29 19.95
CA LEU A 61 9.42 -12.88 20.43
C LEU A 61 8.61 -14.06 20.96
N GLN A 62 8.63 -15.18 20.24
CA GLN A 62 7.96 -16.41 20.66
C GLN A 62 8.51 -16.95 21.98
N ASN A 63 9.84 -16.96 22.16
CA ASN A 63 10.49 -17.42 23.40
C ASN A 63 10.13 -16.55 24.60
N GLU A 64 9.87 -15.26 24.39
CA GLU A 64 9.38 -14.33 25.42
C GLU A 64 7.84 -14.34 25.58
N GLY A 65 7.14 -15.26 24.89
CA GLY A 65 5.69 -15.41 24.99
C GLY A 65 4.90 -14.28 24.33
N ILE A 66 5.49 -13.59 23.36
CA ILE A 66 4.91 -12.49 22.61
C ILE A 66 4.43 -13.02 21.26
N GLN A 67 3.16 -12.78 20.94
CA GLN A 67 2.55 -13.14 19.67
C GLN A 67 2.77 -12.04 18.63
N VAL A 68 2.79 -12.44 17.35
CA VAL A 68 3.13 -11.53 16.25
C VAL A 68 1.94 -11.34 15.31
N VAL A 69 1.62 -10.09 14.99
CA VAL A 69 0.88 -9.69 13.79
C VAL A 69 1.92 -9.33 12.74
N LEU A 70 2.03 -10.13 11.69
CA LEU A 70 3.00 -9.91 10.63
C LEU A 70 2.36 -9.04 9.54
N SER A 71 3.06 -7.97 9.16
CA SER A 71 2.58 -7.05 8.13
C SER A 71 3.14 -7.40 6.76
N THR A 72 2.34 -7.19 5.71
CA THR A 72 2.87 -7.16 4.36
C THR A 72 3.62 -5.84 4.13
N PRO A 73 4.81 -5.84 3.53
CA PRO A 73 5.65 -4.64 3.42
C PRO A 73 5.29 -3.74 2.24
N SER A 74 4.14 -3.95 1.61
CA SER A 74 3.72 -3.35 0.35
C SER A 74 3.65 -1.82 0.37
N SER A 75 3.53 -1.21 1.54
CA SER A 75 3.49 0.25 1.69
C SER A 75 4.84 0.96 1.45
N ALA A 76 5.95 0.22 1.45
CA ALA A 76 7.30 0.78 1.29
C ALA A 76 8.13 0.02 0.24
N PRO A 77 7.81 0.16 -1.06
CA PRO A 77 8.58 -0.47 -2.13
C PRO A 77 10.05 -0.04 -2.08
N PRO A 78 11.00 -0.98 -2.28
CA PRO A 78 12.43 -0.66 -2.20
C PRO A 78 12.95 0.12 -3.42
N SER A 79 14.06 0.82 -3.23
CA SER A 79 14.67 1.67 -4.27
C SER A 79 15.06 0.91 -5.54
N TRP A 80 15.52 -0.33 -5.41
CA TRP A 80 15.88 -1.15 -6.58
C TRP A 80 14.68 -1.38 -7.51
N MET A 81 13.48 -1.54 -6.95
CA MET A 81 12.24 -1.69 -7.72
C MET A 81 11.93 -0.45 -8.54
N ILE A 82 12.03 0.73 -7.91
CA ILE A 82 11.78 2.00 -8.59
C ILE A 82 12.84 2.30 -9.66
N ASN A 83 14.11 1.92 -9.41
CA ASN A 83 15.16 2.07 -10.41
C ASN A 83 14.92 1.19 -11.65
N GLN A 84 14.39 -0.01 -11.48
CA GLN A 84 14.05 -0.92 -12.59
C GLN A 84 12.73 -0.54 -13.27
N HIS A 85 11.77 0.00 -12.51
CA HIS A 85 10.41 0.30 -12.93
C HIS A 85 9.98 1.70 -12.45
N PRO A 86 10.57 2.79 -12.98
CA PRO A 86 10.24 4.15 -12.55
C PRO A 86 8.76 4.52 -12.79
N GLU A 87 8.10 3.83 -13.72
CA GLU A 87 6.67 3.98 -13.99
C GLU A 87 5.75 3.45 -12.85
N ILE A 88 6.31 2.87 -11.80
CA ILE A 88 5.59 2.54 -10.56
C ILE A 88 5.23 3.81 -9.81
N LEU A 89 6.05 4.86 -9.91
CA LEU A 89 5.81 6.11 -9.18
C LEU A 89 4.46 6.74 -9.58
N PRO A 90 3.70 7.24 -8.61
CA PRO A 90 2.41 7.85 -8.88
C PRO A 90 2.57 9.23 -9.50
N VAL A 91 1.62 9.61 -10.34
CA VAL A 91 1.51 10.95 -10.91
C VAL A 91 0.56 11.77 -10.05
N ALA A 92 0.99 12.94 -9.63
CA ALA A 92 0.18 13.90 -8.88
C ALA A 92 -0.85 14.60 -9.78
N GLU A 93 -1.80 15.29 -9.18
CA GLU A 93 -2.86 16.02 -9.91
C GLU A 93 -2.36 17.13 -10.83
N ASN A 94 -1.15 17.65 -10.60
CA ASN A 94 -0.49 18.62 -11.49
C ASN A 94 0.27 17.95 -12.66
N GLY A 95 0.11 16.64 -12.86
CA GLY A 95 0.78 15.88 -13.92
C GLY A 95 2.24 15.52 -13.64
N ILE A 96 2.79 15.91 -12.48
CA ILE A 96 4.18 15.63 -12.13
C ILE A 96 4.27 14.25 -11.46
N SER A 97 5.19 13.41 -11.94
CA SER A 97 5.52 12.15 -11.28
C SER A 97 6.15 12.41 -9.91
N LYS A 98 5.66 11.74 -8.88
CA LYS A 98 6.27 11.80 -7.55
C LYS A 98 7.59 11.04 -7.55
N ASN A 99 8.49 11.40 -6.63
CA ASN A 99 9.78 10.73 -6.50
C ASN A 99 9.74 9.60 -5.47
N PHE A 100 10.78 8.73 -5.56
CA PHE A 100 11.08 7.77 -4.50
C PHE A 100 11.38 8.48 -3.18
N GLY A 101 10.92 7.89 -2.09
CA GLY A 101 11.18 8.36 -0.72
C GLY A 101 9.94 8.24 0.16
N SER A 102 10.15 8.14 1.47
CA SER A 102 9.09 7.90 2.43
C SER A 102 8.35 6.58 2.14
N ARG A 103 7.05 6.58 2.11
CA ARG A 103 6.21 5.40 1.88
C ARG A 103 5.07 5.71 0.90
N ARG A 104 4.41 4.67 0.38
CA ARG A 104 3.28 4.75 -0.56
C ARG A 104 3.61 5.48 -1.87
N HIS A 105 4.86 5.44 -2.30
CA HIS A 105 5.34 6.04 -3.53
C HIS A 105 5.11 5.09 -4.73
N TYR A 106 3.89 4.60 -4.88
CA TYR A 106 3.49 3.69 -5.96
C TYR A 106 2.08 3.98 -6.48
N CYS A 107 1.87 3.66 -7.75
CA CYS A 107 0.55 3.61 -8.35
C CYS A 107 -0.06 2.21 -8.14
N PRO A 108 -1.20 2.07 -7.46
CA PRO A 108 -1.81 0.76 -7.20
C PRO A 108 -2.25 0.03 -8.47
N ASN A 109 -2.48 0.76 -9.55
CA ASN A 109 -2.83 0.22 -10.87
C ASN A 109 -1.61 -0.14 -11.73
N ASN A 110 -0.38 -0.02 -11.20
CA ASN A 110 0.81 -0.40 -11.95
C ASN A 110 1.00 -1.94 -11.92
N PRO A 111 1.06 -2.63 -13.08
CA PRO A 111 1.13 -4.08 -13.13
C PRO A 111 2.45 -4.63 -12.55
N ALA A 112 3.58 -3.92 -12.74
CA ALA A 112 4.85 -4.34 -12.14
C ALA A 112 4.78 -4.28 -10.61
N PHE A 113 4.23 -3.19 -10.03
CA PHE A 113 4.02 -3.10 -8.59
C PHE A 113 3.11 -4.23 -8.06
N GLN A 114 2.02 -4.52 -8.79
CA GLN A 114 1.10 -5.61 -8.41
C GLN A 114 1.80 -6.96 -8.41
N GLU A 115 2.63 -7.24 -9.42
CA GLU A 115 3.39 -8.50 -9.52
C GLU A 115 4.43 -8.63 -8.41
N PHE A 116 5.21 -7.58 -8.14
CA PHE A 116 6.15 -7.57 -7.03
C PHE A 116 5.46 -7.75 -5.68
N THR A 117 4.34 -7.05 -5.47
CA THR A 117 3.54 -7.18 -4.23
C THR A 117 3.00 -8.59 -4.07
N LYS A 118 2.43 -9.17 -5.12
CA LYS A 118 1.95 -10.56 -5.11
C LYS A 118 3.07 -11.52 -4.76
N ARG A 119 4.25 -11.34 -5.34
CA ARG A 119 5.42 -12.19 -5.09
C ARG A 119 5.85 -12.15 -3.62
N ILE A 120 6.13 -10.96 -3.06
CA ILE A 120 6.59 -10.84 -1.67
C ILE A 120 5.55 -11.34 -0.68
N VAL A 121 4.28 -11.03 -0.89
CA VAL A 121 3.18 -11.49 -0.02
C VAL A 121 3.03 -13.01 -0.09
N THR A 122 3.18 -13.60 -1.28
CA THR A 122 3.16 -15.07 -1.43
C THR A 122 4.31 -15.72 -0.66
N GLN A 123 5.53 -15.20 -0.78
CA GLN A 123 6.69 -15.73 -0.05
C GLN A 123 6.50 -15.64 1.46
N LEU A 124 6.01 -14.49 1.96
CA LEU A 124 5.68 -14.32 3.38
C LEU A 124 4.62 -15.35 3.84
N ALA A 125 3.55 -15.50 3.08
CA ALA A 125 2.46 -16.41 3.42
C ALA A 125 2.91 -17.89 3.42
N LEU A 126 3.73 -18.29 2.46
CA LEU A 126 4.30 -19.64 2.39
C LEU A 126 5.21 -19.93 3.59
N ARG A 127 6.02 -18.97 4.01
CA ARG A 127 6.97 -19.13 5.10
C ARG A 127 6.31 -19.06 6.48
N TYR A 128 5.46 -18.07 6.72
CA TYR A 128 4.94 -17.76 8.05
C TYR A 128 3.46 -18.11 8.26
N GLY A 129 2.74 -18.49 7.22
CA GLY A 129 1.29 -18.71 7.28
C GLY A 129 0.82 -19.79 8.26
N LYS A 130 1.75 -20.71 8.64
CA LYS A 130 1.48 -21.76 9.64
C LYS A 130 2.35 -21.63 10.90
N HIS A 131 3.09 -20.51 11.04
CA HIS A 131 3.98 -20.33 12.17
C HIS A 131 3.18 -20.05 13.46
N PRO A 132 3.40 -20.77 14.57
CA PRO A 132 2.56 -20.69 15.76
C PRO A 132 2.61 -19.34 16.47
N ALA A 133 3.68 -18.56 16.32
CA ALA A 133 3.76 -17.22 16.87
C ALA A 133 2.96 -16.18 16.07
N ILE A 134 2.64 -16.46 14.78
CA ILE A 134 1.90 -15.53 13.93
C ILE A 134 0.40 -15.72 14.14
N ILE A 135 -0.24 -14.73 14.75
CA ILE A 135 -1.68 -14.79 15.10
C ILE A 135 -2.57 -13.98 14.16
N GLY A 136 -1.98 -13.22 13.26
CA GLY A 136 -2.72 -12.38 12.31
C GLY A 136 -1.81 -11.68 11.31
N TRP A 137 -2.45 -11.07 10.33
CA TRP A 137 -1.80 -10.34 9.25
C TRP A 137 -2.34 -8.92 9.17
N GLN A 138 -1.45 -7.94 9.03
CA GLN A 138 -1.82 -6.62 8.55
C GLN A 138 -1.56 -6.56 7.05
N VAL A 139 -2.62 -6.33 6.28
CA VAL A 139 -2.52 -6.18 4.83
C VAL A 139 -2.25 -4.71 4.51
N ASP A 140 -1.03 -4.42 4.04
CA ASP A 140 -0.57 -3.05 3.77
C ASP A 140 -0.59 -2.14 5.02
N ASN A 141 -0.34 -0.85 4.87
CA ASN A 141 -0.38 0.12 5.96
C ASN A 141 -1.03 1.44 5.53
N GLU A 142 -2.00 1.91 6.31
CA GLU A 142 -2.65 3.22 6.17
C GLU A 142 -3.12 3.54 4.74
N PHE A 143 -4.02 2.73 4.19
CA PHE A 143 -4.62 3.01 2.89
C PHE A 143 -5.17 4.45 2.84
N GLY A 144 -4.72 5.21 1.83
CA GLY A 144 -5.18 6.58 1.63
C GLY A 144 -4.47 7.66 2.44
N ALA A 145 -3.56 7.33 3.36
CA ALA A 145 -2.78 8.33 4.08
C ALA A 145 -1.85 9.14 3.15
N HIS A 146 -1.47 10.34 3.59
CA HIS A 146 -0.49 11.21 2.91
C HIS A 146 -0.85 11.60 1.47
N ASN A 147 -2.16 11.79 1.15
CA ASN A 147 -2.63 12.06 -0.22
C ASN A 147 -2.14 11.03 -1.25
N SER A 148 -1.99 9.76 -0.84
CA SER A 148 -1.56 8.67 -1.69
C SER A 148 -2.70 7.90 -2.35
N VAL A 149 -3.94 8.30 -2.12
CA VAL A 149 -5.15 7.64 -2.64
C VAL A 149 -5.22 7.71 -4.15
N ARG A 150 -4.81 8.85 -4.72
CA ARG A 150 -5.04 9.19 -6.12
C ARG A 150 -3.74 9.19 -6.91
N CYS A 151 -3.83 8.64 -8.12
CA CYS A 151 -2.76 8.71 -9.11
C CYS A 151 -3.37 9.08 -10.47
N TYR A 152 -2.82 10.08 -11.11
CA TYR A 152 -3.34 10.67 -12.36
C TYR A 152 -2.61 10.19 -13.61
N CYS A 153 -1.90 9.05 -13.54
CA CYS A 153 -1.25 8.47 -14.71
C CYS A 153 -2.29 7.87 -15.70
N ASP A 154 -1.88 7.67 -16.95
CA ASP A 154 -2.76 7.15 -18.01
C ASP A 154 -3.45 5.83 -17.66
N ARG A 155 -2.76 4.96 -16.90
CA ARG A 155 -3.36 3.70 -16.41
C ARG A 155 -4.53 3.97 -15.47
N CYS A 156 -4.38 4.92 -14.56
CA CYS A 156 -5.45 5.30 -13.64
C CYS A 156 -6.61 5.97 -14.36
N VAL A 157 -6.33 6.80 -15.38
CA VAL A 157 -7.36 7.37 -16.26
C VAL A 157 -8.15 6.26 -16.94
N LYS A 158 -7.45 5.28 -17.53
CA LYS A 158 -8.08 4.14 -18.21
C LYS A 158 -8.92 3.31 -17.23
N LYS A 159 -8.37 2.97 -16.07
CA LYS A 159 -9.07 2.18 -15.03
C LYS A 159 -10.31 2.90 -14.49
N PHE A 160 -10.24 4.21 -14.33
CA PHE A 160 -11.38 5.00 -13.91
C PHE A 160 -12.50 4.97 -14.95
N ARG A 161 -12.17 5.11 -16.24
CA ARG A 161 -13.16 5.00 -17.33
C ARG A 161 -13.79 3.60 -17.38
N GLU A 162 -12.99 2.55 -17.28
CA GLU A 162 -13.51 1.16 -17.23
C GLU A 162 -14.50 1.01 -16.06
N TRP A 163 -14.15 1.49 -14.88
CA TRP A 163 -15.01 1.44 -13.70
C TRP A 163 -16.31 2.24 -13.88
N LEU A 164 -16.24 3.42 -14.53
CA LEU A 164 -17.43 4.23 -14.81
C LEU A 164 -18.38 3.52 -15.79
N VAL A 165 -17.84 2.86 -16.83
CA VAL A 165 -18.65 2.04 -17.77
C VAL A 165 -19.35 0.92 -17.01
N ASP A 166 -18.66 0.21 -16.14
CA ASP A 166 -19.25 -0.88 -15.34
C ASP A 166 -20.33 -0.37 -14.39
N ARG A 167 -20.14 0.84 -13.83
CA ARG A 167 -21.06 1.43 -12.84
C ARG A 167 -22.31 2.02 -13.48
N TYR A 168 -22.15 2.77 -14.56
CA TYR A 168 -23.23 3.57 -15.15
C TYR A 168 -23.81 2.98 -16.44
N THR A 169 -23.13 2.03 -17.05
CA THR A 169 -23.54 1.37 -18.29
C THR A 169 -23.62 2.30 -19.49
N THR A 170 -24.27 3.47 -19.36
CA THR A 170 -24.42 4.47 -20.42
C THR A 170 -23.94 5.86 -19.99
N LEU A 171 -23.51 6.67 -20.97
CA LEU A 171 -23.14 8.07 -20.72
C LEU A 171 -24.35 8.91 -20.26
N GLU A 172 -25.56 8.55 -20.71
CA GLU A 172 -26.79 9.23 -20.29
C GLU A 172 -27.02 9.06 -18.79
N GLU A 173 -26.88 7.84 -18.27
CA GLU A 173 -26.98 7.56 -16.83
C GLU A 173 -25.91 8.27 -16.02
N LEU A 174 -24.66 8.26 -16.51
CA LEU A 174 -23.56 8.99 -15.88
C LEU A 174 -23.84 10.50 -15.84
N ASN A 175 -24.21 11.09 -16.99
CA ASN A 175 -24.49 12.51 -17.10
C ASN A 175 -25.64 12.94 -16.17
N TYR A 176 -26.69 12.11 -16.09
CA TYR A 176 -27.78 12.35 -15.15
C TYR A 176 -27.31 12.28 -13.69
N ALA A 177 -26.59 11.22 -13.31
CA ALA A 177 -26.11 11.02 -11.94
C ALA A 177 -25.13 12.12 -11.48
N TRP A 178 -24.28 12.60 -12.38
CA TRP A 178 -23.34 13.67 -12.08
C TRP A 178 -23.91 15.08 -12.24
N GLY A 179 -25.12 15.23 -12.82
CA GLY A 179 -25.74 16.51 -13.08
C GLY A 179 -24.92 17.37 -14.06
N THR A 180 -24.33 16.76 -15.07
CA THR A 180 -23.32 17.38 -15.95
C THR A 180 -23.89 18.49 -16.85
N ILE A 181 -25.22 18.59 -16.98
CA ILE A 181 -25.86 19.72 -17.67
C ILE A 181 -25.47 21.07 -17.06
N PHE A 182 -25.15 21.07 -15.78
CA PHE A 182 -24.68 22.25 -15.08
C PHE A 182 -23.29 22.66 -15.60
N TRP A 183 -23.14 23.89 -16.04
CA TRP A 183 -21.95 24.43 -16.67
C TRP A 183 -21.51 23.74 -17.96
N SER A 184 -22.46 23.11 -18.67
CA SER A 184 -22.18 22.44 -19.98
C SER A 184 -21.10 21.35 -19.88
N GLN A 185 -21.11 20.56 -18.82
CA GLN A 185 -20.12 19.50 -18.57
C GLN A 185 -20.59 18.13 -19.15
N VAL A 186 -21.62 18.08 -20.01
CA VAL A 186 -22.15 16.84 -20.57
C VAL A 186 -21.08 16.12 -21.40
N TYR A 187 -20.87 14.85 -21.09
CA TYR A 187 -19.96 13.97 -21.83
C TYR A 187 -20.71 13.26 -22.96
N SER A 188 -20.11 13.23 -24.14
CA SER A 188 -20.58 12.53 -25.33
C SER A 188 -19.77 11.29 -25.71
N ASP A 189 -18.58 11.15 -25.14
CA ASP A 189 -17.69 9.99 -25.26
C ASP A 189 -17.00 9.68 -23.92
N TRP A 190 -16.82 8.40 -23.62
CA TRP A 190 -16.09 7.97 -22.40
C TRP A 190 -14.66 8.49 -22.37
N GLY A 191 -14.04 8.69 -23.55
CA GLY A 191 -12.70 9.24 -23.69
C GLY A 191 -12.56 10.69 -23.23
N GLU A 192 -13.66 11.44 -23.14
CA GLU A 192 -13.67 12.83 -22.65
C GLU A 192 -13.55 12.92 -21.12
N ILE A 193 -13.79 11.80 -20.41
CA ILE A 193 -13.78 11.78 -18.95
C ILE A 193 -12.37 11.55 -18.44
N TYR A 194 -11.90 12.45 -17.62
CA TYR A 194 -10.63 12.34 -16.87
C TYR A 194 -10.92 12.30 -15.37
N PRO A 195 -10.02 11.72 -14.55
CA PRO A 195 -10.07 11.89 -13.10
C PRO A 195 -10.19 13.36 -12.72
N PRO A 196 -10.99 13.68 -11.68
CA PRO A 196 -11.16 15.06 -11.22
C PRO A 196 -9.82 15.63 -10.81
N ASN A 197 -9.42 16.73 -11.45
CA ASN A 197 -8.12 17.35 -11.31
C ASN A 197 -8.25 18.84 -11.01
N LEU A 198 -7.14 19.56 -11.03
CA LEU A 198 -7.06 21.01 -10.84
C LEU A 198 -7.95 21.72 -11.87
N THR A 199 -9.12 22.17 -11.44
CA THR A 199 -10.06 22.95 -12.24
C THR A 199 -9.98 24.42 -11.85
N VAL A 200 -10.38 25.32 -12.75
CA VAL A 200 -10.42 26.78 -12.47
C VAL A 200 -11.37 27.09 -11.31
N ALA A 201 -12.50 26.36 -11.29
CA ALA A 201 -13.46 26.43 -10.19
C ALA A 201 -13.51 25.08 -9.46
N THR A 202 -14.55 24.82 -8.68
CA THR A 202 -14.73 23.56 -7.96
C THR A 202 -15.02 22.43 -8.95
N PRO A 203 -14.31 21.29 -8.89
CA PRO A 203 -14.62 20.12 -9.71
C PRO A 203 -16.00 19.56 -9.36
N ASN A 204 -16.58 18.77 -10.27
CA ASN A 204 -17.87 18.11 -10.06
C ASN A 204 -17.79 17.18 -8.83
N PRO A 205 -18.64 17.40 -7.79
CA PRO A 205 -18.58 16.63 -6.55
C PRO A 205 -18.82 15.13 -6.75
N SER A 206 -19.75 14.76 -7.66
CA SER A 206 -20.07 13.36 -7.94
C SER A 206 -18.88 12.66 -8.61
N GLN A 207 -18.21 13.32 -9.54
CA GLN A 207 -16.98 12.82 -10.15
C GLN A 207 -15.86 12.63 -9.11
N VAL A 208 -15.73 13.56 -8.16
CA VAL A 208 -14.75 13.45 -7.06
C VAL A 208 -15.04 12.24 -6.19
N LEU A 209 -16.32 12.02 -5.85
CA LEU A 209 -16.73 10.87 -5.04
C LEU A 209 -16.50 9.54 -5.75
N ASP A 210 -16.76 9.48 -7.04
CA ASP A 210 -16.55 8.26 -7.84
C ASP A 210 -15.07 7.92 -8.06
N TYR A 211 -14.20 8.93 -8.02
CA TYR A 211 -12.75 8.71 -8.12
C TYR A 211 -12.08 8.36 -6.78
N HIS A 212 -12.79 8.51 -5.67
CA HIS A 212 -12.31 8.16 -4.34
C HIS A 212 -12.46 6.66 -4.06
#